data_501ed19eb59e684f0555e33ef497d5d1
#
_entry.id   501ed19eb59e684f0555e33ef497d5d1
#
_cell.length_a   1.000
_cell.length_b   1.000
_cell.length_c   1.000
_cell.angle_alpha   90.00
_cell.angle_beta   90.00
_cell.angle_gamma   90.00
#
_symmetry.space_group_name_H-M   'P 1'
#
loop_
_entity.id
_entity.type
_entity.pdbx_description
1 polymer ?
#
loop_
_entity_poly.entity_id
_entity_poly.type
_entity_poly.pdbx_seq_one_letter_code
_entity_poly.pdbx_strand_id
1 'polypeptide(L)'
;MKKLLFILLFTFIFADNVQTVKNLIGKEKFQTYYELLKPVFKKNSLKEIVKYLQNNGLLDIFFDKPKFIRPTFIFLNNNPVFNSKTLYDTLNSLGYYYFYPVNITKNKNFKITLEMKSTHFIDPLIFMNTIEQKGCKVISIKKESDYVYVLNCEKEKIDAVTLIDKKTKLINAKGIYWINPNNFQKILITTSKYDNWYPYIVFFDKNLNILNIIAKTNIQKSVLLNIPFECKYIKISDNFSKSNFKRGIIIKGLK
;
A
#
# COMPACT_ATOMS: atom_id res chain seq x y z
N MET A 1 1.43 31.90 31.35
CA MET A 1 0.98 30.53 31.03
C MET A 1 1.18 30.11 29.56
N LYS A 2 0.78 30.89 28.53
CA LYS A 2 0.96 30.51 27.11
C LYS A 2 2.43 30.26 26.69
N LYS A 3 3.40 31.02 27.16
CA LYS A 3 4.84 30.84 26.85
C LYS A 3 5.43 29.56 27.45
N LEU A 4 4.99 29.17 28.66
CA LEU A 4 5.46 27.95 29.33
C LEU A 4 4.95 26.69 28.62
N LEU A 5 3.70 26.70 28.11
CA LEU A 5 3.10 25.62 27.36
C LEU A 5 3.82 25.40 26.01
N PHE A 6 4.27 26.48 25.36
CA PHE A 6 5.00 26.44 24.10
C PHE A 6 6.41 25.85 24.27
N ILE A 7 7.10 26.14 25.36
CA ILE A 7 8.41 25.58 25.69
C ILE A 7 8.30 24.08 26.00
N LEU A 8 7.27 23.64 26.72
CA LEU A 8 7.01 22.22 26.99
C LEU A 8 6.73 21.41 25.69
N LEU A 9 5.93 21.95 24.78
CA LEU A 9 5.66 21.32 23.48
C LEU A 9 6.94 21.18 22.63
N PHE A 10 7.81 22.18 22.62
CA PHE A 10 9.06 22.17 21.88
C PHE A 10 10.06 21.14 22.43
N THR A 11 10.12 20.97 23.76
CA THR A 11 10.98 19.95 24.38
C THR A 11 10.52 18.53 24.10
N PHE A 12 9.22 18.27 24.02
CA PHE A 12 8.66 16.95 23.66
C PHE A 12 8.98 16.59 22.21
N ILE A 13 8.79 17.50 21.26
CA ILE A 13 9.10 17.24 19.82
C ILE A 13 10.60 17.00 19.62
N PHE A 14 11.45 17.75 20.32
CA PHE A 14 12.90 17.58 20.25
C PHE A 14 13.35 16.20 20.76
N ALA A 15 12.81 15.75 21.90
CA ALA A 15 13.13 14.44 22.48
C ALA A 15 12.67 13.29 21.59
N ASP A 16 11.52 13.41 20.94
CA ASP A 16 10.96 12.42 20.01
C ASP A 16 11.82 12.31 18.73
N ASN A 17 12.26 13.44 18.17
CA ASN A 17 13.13 13.47 17.00
C ASN A 17 14.51 12.84 17.28
N VAL A 18 15.10 13.11 18.44
CA VAL A 18 16.36 12.49 18.87
C VAL A 18 16.22 10.97 18.91
N GLN A 19 15.15 10.46 19.53
CA GLN A 19 14.89 9.03 19.60
C GLN A 19 14.60 8.43 18.22
N THR A 20 13.88 9.14 17.36
CA THR A 20 13.60 8.74 15.98
C THR A 20 14.88 8.59 15.17
N VAL A 21 15.78 9.57 15.23
CA VAL A 21 17.09 9.49 14.54
C VAL A 21 17.90 8.31 15.04
N LYS A 22 18.00 8.13 16.37
CA LYS A 22 18.71 7.00 16.98
C LYS A 22 18.14 5.64 16.56
N ASN A 23 16.81 5.54 16.43
CA ASN A 23 16.13 4.34 15.94
C ASN A 23 16.43 4.04 14.47
N LEU A 24 16.65 5.08 13.64
CA LEU A 24 16.92 4.94 12.21
C LEU A 24 18.37 4.55 11.90
N ILE A 25 19.35 5.15 12.59
CA ILE A 25 20.77 4.96 12.25
C ILE A 25 21.55 4.11 13.26
N GLY A 26 20.94 3.76 14.39
CA GLY A 26 21.57 3.03 15.48
C GLY A 26 22.38 3.90 16.44
N LYS A 27 22.71 3.32 17.62
CA LYS A 27 23.36 4.05 18.72
C LYS A 27 24.78 4.52 18.35
N GLU A 28 25.54 3.68 17.71
CA GLU A 28 26.94 3.95 17.36
C GLU A 28 27.07 5.13 16.38
N LYS A 29 26.38 5.08 15.23
CA LYS A 29 26.34 6.19 14.28
C LYS A 29 25.77 7.46 14.88
N PHE A 30 24.73 7.33 15.72
CA PHE A 30 24.16 8.47 16.43
C PHE A 30 25.19 9.19 17.29
N GLN A 31 26.03 8.46 18.02
CA GLN A 31 27.09 9.04 18.85
C GLN A 31 28.21 9.66 18.01
N THR A 32 28.66 8.95 16.97
CA THR A 32 29.75 9.41 16.08
C THR A 32 29.39 10.71 15.35
N TYR A 33 28.16 10.84 14.88
CA TYR A 33 27.72 11.98 14.05
C TYR A 33 26.83 12.99 14.79
N TYR A 34 26.87 13.01 16.13
CA TYR A 34 25.96 13.81 16.94
C TYR A 34 25.89 15.29 16.56
N GLU A 35 27.04 15.93 16.30
CA GLU A 35 27.10 17.35 15.90
C GLU A 35 26.42 17.58 14.54
N LEU A 36 26.64 16.71 13.57
CA LEU A 36 25.97 16.74 12.25
C LEU A 36 24.47 16.53 12.37
N LEU A 37 24.00 15.83 13.42
CA LEU A 37 22.59 15.53 13.63
C LEU A 37 21.79 16.66 14.29
N LYS A 38 22.44 17.68 14.91
CA LYS A 38 21.72 18.77 15.58
C LYS A 38 20.65 19.45 14.72
N PRO A 39 20.85 19.74 13.42
CA PRO A 39 19.82 20.35 12.58
C PRO A 39 18.59 19.45 12.36
N VAL A 40 18.76 18.12 12.38
CA VAL A 40 17.65 17.18 12.12
C VAL A 40 16.71 17.08 13.31
N PHE A 41 17.18 17.34 14.54
CA PHE A 41 16.34 17.32 15.74
C PHE A 41 15.25 18.40 15.74
N LYS A 42 15.41 19.44 14.92
CA LYS A 42 14.45 20.54 14.74
C LYS A 42 13.44 20.30 13.61
N LYS A 43 13.49 19.16 12.93
CA LYS A 43 12.57 18.84 11.83
C LYS A 43 11.16 18.58 12.34
N ASN A 44 10.16 18.89 11.51
CA ASN A 44 8.75 18.82 11.90
C ASN A 44 8.07 17.50 11.53
N SER A 45 8.77 16.63 10.78
CA SER A 45 8.18 15.37 10.32
C SER A 45 9.21 14.26 10.16
N LEU A 46 8.77 13.01 10.32
CA LEU A 46 9.57 11.81 10.05
C LEU A 46 10.16 11.84 8.62
N LYS A 47 9.39 12.32 7.65
CA LYS A 47 9.83 12.41 6.26
C LYS A 47 11.02 13.37 6.08
N GLU A 48 11.00 14.52 6.73
CA GLU A 48 12.12 15.45 6.73
C GLU A 48 13.36 14.89 7.44
N ILE A 49 13.15 14.14 8.53
CA ILE A 49 14.23 13.44 9.24
C ILE A 49 14.88 12.43 8.31
N VAL A 50 14.10 11.54 7.69
CA VAL A 50 14.59 10.51 6.77
C VAL A 50 15.34 11.15 5.59
N LYS A 51 14.75 12.18 4.97
CA LYS A 51 15.39 12.92 3.86
C LYS A 51 16.73 13.55 4.26
N TYR A 52 16.82 14.14 5.45
CA TYR A 52 18.07 14.69 5.96
C TYR A 52 19.13 13.61 6.13
N LEU A 53 18.78 12.47 6.75
CA LEU A 53 19.69 11.37 6.97
C LEU A 53 20.19 10.75 5.65
N GLN A 54 19.32 10.61 4.64
CA GLN A 54 19.71 10.14 3.31
C GLN A 54 20.67 11.10 2.61
N ASN A 55 20.34 12.41 2.60
CA ASN A 55 21.15 13.42 1.93
C ASN A 55 22.56 13.57 2.53
N ASN A 56 22.74 13.17 3.80
CA ASN A 56 24.02 13.19 4.49
C ASN A 56 24.70 11.80 4.54
N GLY A 57 24.20 10.79 3.80
CA GLY A 57 24.80 9.46 3.74
C GLY A 57 24.74 8.68 5.06
N LEU A 58 23.79 9.03 5.97
CA LEU A 58 23.68 8.41 7.28
C LEU A 58 22.75 7.19 7.29
N LEU A 59 21.93 7.00 6.25
CA LEU A 59 21.09 5.80 6.07
C LEU A 59 21.79 4.83 5.12
N ASP A 60 22.32 3.73 5.68
CA ASP A 60 22.89 2.65 4.88
C ASP A 60 21.76 1.75 4.40
N ILE A 61 21.33 1.96 3.18
CA ILE A 61 20.28 1.13 2.58
C ILE A 61 20.83 0.14 1.55
N PHE A 62 22.03 0.32 1.02
CA PHE A 62 22.62 -0.53 -0.01
C PHE A 62 23.51 -1.63 0.57
N PHE A 63 23.63 -2.72 -0.16
CA PHE A 63 24.48 -3.87 0.15
C PHE A 63 25.43 -4.13 -1.02
N ASP A 64 26.63 -4.61 -0.72
CA ASP A 64 27.60 -5.01 -1.74
C ASP A 64 27.12 -6.19 -2.60
N LYS A 65 26.33 -7.08 -1.99
CA LYS A 65 25.76 -8.26 -2.66
C LYS A 65 24.29 -8.44 -2.27
N PRO A 66 23.45 -9.02 -3.17
CA PRO A 66 22.07 -9.34 -2.83
C PRO A 66 21.98 -10.26 -1.62
N LYS A 67 21.13 -9.91 -0.66
CA LYS A 67 20.83 -10.73 0.52
C LYS A 67 19.33 -10.80 0.78
N PHE A 68 18.92 -11.74 1.62
CA PHE A 68 17.56 -11.80 2.13
C PHE A 68 17.36 -10.70 3.19
N ILE A 69 16.31 -9.91 3.02
CA ILE A 69 15.85 -8.92 3.99
C ILE A 69 14.46 -9.31 4.48
N ARG A 70 14.16 -8.96 5.75
CA ARG A 70 12.90 -9.29 6.43
C ARG A 70 12.22 -8.05 7.03
N PRO A 71 11.80 -7.08 6.20
CA PRO A 71 11.09 -5.92 6.70
C PRO A 71 9.78 -6.33 7.38
N THR A 72 9.48 -5.63 8.48
CA THR A 72 8.26 -5.84 9.26
C THR A 72 7.37 -4.62 9.17
N PHE A 73 6.07 -4.85 8.97
CA PHE A 73 5.04 -3.81 8.88
C PHE A 73 3.99 -4.04 9.96
N ILE A 74 3.77 -3.02 10.79
CA ILE A 74 2.79 -3.02 11.90
C ILE A 74 1.72 -2.00 11.56
N PHE A 75 0.49 -2.47 11.32
CA PHE A 75 -0.66 -1.62 11.05
C PHE A 75 -1.44 -1.40 12.33
N LEU A 76 -1.68 -0.14 12.68
CA LEU A 76 -2.40 0.23 13.91
C LEU A 76 -3.90 -0.11 13.84
N ASN A 77 -4.46 -0.23 12.64
CA ASN A 77 -5.79 -0.77 12.40
C ASN A 77 -5.73 -2.29 12.17
N ASN A 78 -6.80 -3.00 12.52
CA ASN A 78 -6.88 -4.45 12.34
C ASN A 78 -7.77 -4.81 11.13
N ASN A 79 -7.30 -4.46 9.92
CA ASN A 79 -7.91 -4.88 8.66
C ASN A 79 -6.89 -5.66 7.80
N PRO A 80 -6.62 -6.95 8.11
CA PRO A 80 -5.52 -7.69 7.51
C PRO A 80 -5.58 -7.79 5.99
N VAL A 81 -6.78 -7.97 5.43
CA VAL A 81 -6.96 -8.16 3.98
C VAL A 81 -6.64 -6.86 3.23
N PHE A 82 -7.20 -5.76 3.70
CA PHE A 82 -6.98 -4.45 3.11
C PHE A 82 -5.51 -4.01 3.27
N ASN A 83 -4.99 -4.11 4.49
CA ASN A 83 -3.60 -3.76 4.81
C ASN A 83 -2.59 -4.56 3.96
N SER A 84 -2.80 -5.88 3.81
CA SER A 84 -1.95 -6.72 2.96
C SER A 84 -2.02 -6.30 1.50
N LYS A 85 -3.22 -6.03 0.99
CA LYS A 85 -3.37 -5.56 -0.40
C LYS A 85 -2.67 -4.22 -0.61
N THR A 86 -2.87 -3.25 0.27
CA THR A 86 -2.22 -1.93 0.19
C THR A 86 -0.70 -2.04 0.25
N LEU A 87 -0.17 -2.87 1.16
CA LEU A 87 1.26 -3.14 1.26
C LEU A 87 1.82 -3.77 -0.01
N TYR A 88 1.18 -4.84 -0.51
CA TYR A 88 1.64 -5.56 -1.70
C TYR A 88 1.57 -4.70 -2.95
N ASP A 89 0.51 -3.92 -3.12
CA ASP A 89 0.39 -2.96 -4.22
C ASP A 89 1.47 -1.86 -4.13
N THR A 90 1.83 -1.44 -2.91
CA THR A 90 2.92 -0.48 -2.68
C THR A 90 4.26 -1.09 -3.07
N LEU A 91 4.59 -2.27 -2.57
CA LEU A 91 5.84 -2.96 -2.88
C LEU A 91 5.99 -3.25 -4.38
N ASN A 92 4.92 -3.70 -5.03
CA ASN A 92 4.90 -3.91 -6.48
C ASN A 92 5.14 -2.61 -7.26
N SER A 93 4.59 -1.48 -6.80
CA SER A 93 4.84 -0.16 -7.39
C SER A 93 6.29 0.30 -7.25
N LEU A 94 6.99 -0.20 -6.21
CA LEU A 94 8.41 0.05 -5.96
C LEU A 94 9.34 -0.94 -6.68
N GLY A 95 8.79 -1.90 -7.44
CA GLY A 95 9.57 -2.90 -8.17
C GLY A 95 9.87 -4.18 -7.40
N TYR A 96 9.35 -4.33 -6.18
CA TYR A 96 9.47 -5.59 -5.44
C TYR A 96 8.31 -6.52 -5.86
N TYR A 97 8.63 -7.55 -6.65
CA TYR A 97 7.62 -8.51 -7.17
C TYR A 97 7.71 -9.88 -6.51
N TYR A 98 8.88 -10.23 -5.95
CA TYR A 98 9.17 -11.54 -5.38
C TYR A 98 9.39 -11.41 -3.87
N PHE A 99 8.32 -11.55 -3.12
CA PHE A 99 8.32 -11.58 -1.66
C PHE A 99 7.23 -12.51 -1.15
N TYR A 100 7.41 -13.02 0.06
CA TYR A 100 6.40 -13.85 0.73
C TYR A 100 6.37 -13.56 2.23
N PRO A 101 5.21 -13.76 2.87
CA PRO A 101 5.09 -13.58 4.31
C PRO A 101 5.76 -14.73 5.06
N VAL A 102 6.64 -14.39 6.01
CA VAL A 102 7.29 -15.35 6.92
C VAL A 102 6.69 -15.32 8.32
N ASN A 103 6.04 -14.22 8.70
CA ASN A 103 5.34 -14.12 9.96
C ASN A 103 4.11 -13.21 9.82
N ILE A 104 2.97 -13.65 10.35
CA ILE A 104 1.73 -12.87 10.40
C ILE A 104 1.12 -13.01 11.79
N THR A 105 0.82 -11.88 12.43
CA THR A 105 0.09 -11.85 13.69
C THR A 105 -1.09 -10.89 13.62
N LYS A 106 -2.21 -11.30 14.22
CA LYS A 106 -3.50 -10.57 14.25
C LYS A 106 -3.98 -10.46 15.69
N ASN A 107 -3.40 -9.53 16.45
CA ASN A 107 -3.85 -9.23 17.79
C ASN A 107 -4.57 -7.87 17.79
N LYS A 108 -4.18 -6.96 18.69
CA LYS A 108 -4.64 -5.57 18.69
C LYS A 108 -4.29 -4.85 17.38
N ASN A 109 -3.12 -5.15 16.83
CA ASN A 109 -2.58 -4.63 15.57
C ASN A 109 -2.39 -5.78 14.57
N PHE A 110 -2.48 -5.48 13.28
CA PHE A 110 -2.05 -6.41 12.25
C PHE A 110 -0.55 -6.22 11.97
N LYS A 111 0.23 -7.29 12.14
CA LYS A 111 1.68 -7.30 11.88
C LYS A 111 2.00 -8.33 10.83
N ILE A 112 2.81 -7.97 9.84
CA ILE A 112 3.32 -8.86 8.80
C ILE A 112 4.81 -8.63 8.61
N THR A 113 5.58 -9.71 8.58
CA THR A 113 6.99 -9.73 8.19
C THR A 113 7.09 -10.42 6.84
N LEU A 114 7.71 -9.75 5.87
CA LEU A 114 7.94 -10.29 4.53
C LEU A 114 9.40 -10.68 4.39
N GLU A 115 9.69 -11.70 3.58
CA GLU A 115 11.05 -12.02 3.15
C GLU A 115 11.17 -11.77 1.65
N MET A 116 12.27 -11.13 1.26
CA MET A 116 12.61 -10.87 -0.14
C MET A 116 14.12 -10.80 -0.32
N LYS A 117 14.63 -11.19 -1.50
CA LYS A 117 16.03 -11.02 -1.89
C LYS A 117 16.23 -9.66 -2.55
N SER A 118 17.15 -8.85 -2.05
CA SER A 118 17.38 -7.49 -2.55
C SER A 118 18.85 -7.09 -2.41
N THR A 119 19.28 -6.11 -3.21
CA THR A 119 20.57 -5.41 -3.10
C THR A 119 20.51 -4.22 -2.14
N HIS A 120 19.33 -3.90 -1.62
CA HIS A 120 19.14 -2.79 -0.69
C HIS A 120 17.92 -3.03 0.20
N PHE A 121 17.85 -2.35 1.35
CA PHE A 121 16.61 -2.22 2.12
C PHE A 121 15.57 -1.44 1.31
N ILE A 122 14.30 -1.62 1.64
CA ILE A 122 13.25 -0.76 1.08
C ILE A 122 13.61 0.69 1.46
N ASP A 123 13.77 1.56 0.45
CA ASP A 123 14.05 2.98 0.69
C ASP A 123 12.90 3.60 1.51
N PRO A 124 13.17 4.08 2.74
CA PRO A 124 12.12 4.56 3.62
C PRO A 124 11.38 5.78 3.05
N LEU A 125 12.08 6.70 2.37
CA LEU A 125 11.46 7.91 1.83
C LEU A 125 10.54 7.59 0.65
N ILE A 126 11.00 6.73 -0.25
CA ILE A 126 10.22 6.30 -1.42
C ILE A 126 9.01 5.49 -0.96
N PHE A 127 9.19 4.58 0.01
CA PHE A 127 8.11 3.80 0.60
C PHE A 127 7.04 4.71 1.25
N MET A 128 7.46 5.68 2.08
CA MET A 128 6.55 6.65 2.71
C MET A 128 5.74 7.42 1.67
N ASN A 129 6.39 7.93 0.61
CA ASN A 129 5.71 8.68 -0.44
C ASN A 129 4.68 7.83 -1.20
N THR A 130 5.01 6.56 -1.47
CA THR A 130 4.16 5.66 -2.26
C THR A 130 2.96 5.17 -1.45
N ILE A 131 3.16 4.80 -0.19
CA ILE A 131 2.07 4.28 0.64
C ILE A 131 1.10 5.37 1.08
N GLU A 132 1.56 6.63 1.20
CA GLU A 132 0.69 7.78 1.47
C GLU A 132 -0.33 8.02 0.36
N GLN A 133 0.03 7.78 -0.90
CA GLN A 133 -0.92 7.87 -2.02
C GLN A 133 -2.07 6.88 -1.89
N LYS A 134 -1.87 5.78 -1.14
CA LYS A 134 -2.88 4.75 -0.85
C LYS A 134 -3.64 5.01 0.46
N GLY A 135 -3.43 6.16 1.09
CA GLY A 135 -4.15 6.59 2.31
C GLY A 135 -3.57 6.05 3.61
N CYS A 136 -2.37 5.50 3.60
CA CYS A 136 -1.62 5.09 4.78
C CYS A 136 -0.52 6.09 5.11
N LYS A 137 -0.25 6.31 6.40
CA LYS A 137 0.86 7.14 6.88
C LYS A 137 1.82 6.31 7.70
N VAL A 138 3.12 6.42 7.41
CA VAL A 138 4.15 5.84 8.28
C VAL A 138 4.31 6.73 9.51
N ILE A 139 4.07 6.16 10.68
CA ILE A 139 4.12 6.86 11.98
C ILE A 139 5.52 6.79 12.58
N SER A 140 6.17 5.63 12.49
CA SER A 140 7.55 5.46 12.93
C SER A 140 8.28 4.41 12.10
N ILE A 141 9.61 4.52 12.09
CA ILE A 141 10.52 3.56 11.48
C ILE A 141 11.62 3.28 12.48
N LYS A 142 11.95 1.99 12.64
CA LYS A 142 13.07 1.56 13.47
C LYS A 142 13.92 0.58 12.68
N LYS A 143 15.25 0.74 12.73
CA LYS A 143 16.19 -0.24 12.21
C LYS A 143 16.55 -1.21 13.35
N GLU A 144 16.22 -2.47 13.16
CA GLU A 144 16.69 -3.61 13.97
C GLU A 144 17.73 -4.38 13.15
N SER A 145 17.58 -5.68 12.92
CA SER A 145 18.31 -6.37 11.84
C SER A 145 17.87 -5.85 10.48
N ASP A 146 16.55 -5.62 10.34
CA ASP A 146 15.86 -5.02 9.22
C ASP A 146 14.98 -3.85 9.68
N TYR A 147 14.35 -3.15 8.73
CA TYR A 147 13.45 -2.05 9.09
C TYR A 147 12.09 -2.56 9.57
N VAL A 148 11.61 -1.96 10.66
CA VAL A 148 10.25 -2.10 11.19
C VAL A 148 9.51 -0.80 10.93
N TYR A 149 8.40 -0.87 10.19
CA TYR A 149 7.53 0.26 9.84
C TYR A 149 6.24 0.16 10.65
N VAL A 150 5.85 1.24 11.32
CA VAL A 150 4.54 1.38 11.96
C VAL A 150 3.67 2.28 11.11
N LEU A 151 2.47 1.81 10.75
CA LEU A 151 1.57 2.43 9.79
C LEU A 151 0.20 2.73 10.41
N ASN A 152 -0.31 3.93 10.14
CA ASN A 152 -1.72 4.26 10.32
C ASN A 152 -2.41 4.32 8.96
N CYS A 153 -3.42 3.47 8.75
CA CYS A 153 -4.14 3.29 7.50
C CYS A 153 -5.65 3.58 7.62
N GLU A 154 -6.05 4.56 8.43
CA GLU A 154 -7.47 4.93 8.61
C GLU A 154 -8.15 5.45 7.33
N LYS A 155 -7.36 6.00 6.41
CA LYS A 155 -7.84 6.57 5.13
C LYS A 155 -7.49 5.69 3.93
N GLU A 156 -7.26 4.42 4.19
CA GLU A 156 -6.87 3.42 3.20
C GLU A 156 -7.88 3.36 2.04
N LYS A 157 -7.37 3.34 0.82
CA LYS A 157 -8.19 3.27 -0.40
C LYS A 157 -7.56 2.34 -1.43
N ILE A 158 -8.43 1.65 -2.16
CA ILE A 158 -8.03 0.87 -3.32
C ILE A 158 -8.01 1.78 -4.54
N ASP A 159 -7.07 1.51 -5.42
CA ASP A 159 -6.97 2.13 -6.73
C ASP A 159 -8.05 1.55 -7.66
N ALA A 160 -9.30 1.95 -7.40
CA ALA A 160 -10.49 1.52 -8.11
C ALA A 160 -11.13 2.70 -8.84
N VAL A 161 -11.50 2.50 -10.10
CA VAL A 161 -12.19 3.51 -10.88
C VAL A 161 -13.65 3.61 -10.41
N THR A 162 -14.05 4.77 -9.91
CA THR A 162 -15.44 5.03 -9.53
C THR A 162 -16.28 5.27 -10.79
N LEU A 163 -17.35 4.50 -10.93
CA LEU A 163 -18.29 4.68 -12.04
C LEU A 163 -19.16 5.91 -11.75
N ILE A 164 -18.96 6.98 -12.50
CA ILE A 164 -19.74 8.22 -12.42
C ILE A 164 -20.70 8.27 -13.61
N ASP A 165 -20.19 7.99 -14.80
CA ASP A 165 -20.95 8.05 -16.04
C ASP A 165 -21.70 6.74 -16.32
N LYS A 166 -22.82 6.84 -17.06
CA LYS A 166 -23.55 5.67 -17.53
C LYS A 166 -22.70 4.72 -18.40
N LYS A 167 -21.61 5.21 -19.00
CA LYS A 167 -20.70 4.42 -19.84
C LYS A 167 -19.25 4.84 -19.56
N THR A 168 -18.45 3.89 -19.10
CA THR A 168 -17.01 4.07 -18.79
C THR A 168 -16.20 3.08 -19.60
N LYS A 169 -15.14 3.56 -20.29
CA LYS A 169 -14.15 2.70 -20.96
C LYS A 169 -12.90 2.61 -20.11
N LEU A 170 -12.44 1.39 -19.85
CA LEU A 170 -11.23 1.11 -19.08
C LEU A 170 -10.24 0.32 -19.95
N ILE A 171 -8.97 0.71 -19.88
CA ILE A 171 -7.86 0.00 -20.53
C ILE A 171 -6.81 -0.33 -19.49
N ASN A 172 -6.48 -1.61 -19.34
CA ASN A 172 -5.41 -2.07 -18.46
C ASN A 172 -4.72 -3.28 -19.09
N ALA A 173 -3.46 -3.10 -19.48
CA ALA A 173 -2.65 -4.17 -20.10
C ALA A 173 -2.46 -5.39 -19.19
N LYS A 174 -2.63 -5.26 -17.88
CA LYS A 174 -2.57 -6.36 -16.91
C LYS A 174 -3.82 -7.25 -16.93
N GLY A 175 -4.90 -6.85 -17.63
CA GLY A 175 -6.16 -7.61 -17.69
C GLY A 175 -6.86 -7.76 -16.34
N ILE A 176 -6.66 -6.80 -15.42
CA ILE A 176 -7.32 -6.75 -14.11
C ILE A 176 -7.87 -5.35 -13.91
N TYR A 177 -9.14 -5.26 -13.59
CA TYR A 177 -9.82 -3.99 -13.36
C TYR A 177 -10.45 -3.98 -11.98
N TRP A 178 -10.22 -2.90 -11.24
CA TRP A 178 -10.89 -2.61 -9.99
C TRP A 178 -11.83 -1.43 -10.20
N ILE A 179 -13.08 -1.60 -9.84
CA ILE A 179 -14.11 -0.56 -9.95
C ILE A 179 -14.87 -0.40 -8.64
N ASN A 180 -15.31 0.83 -8.39
CA ASN A 180 -16.32 1.15 -7.40
C ASN A 180 -17.63 1.39 -8.17
N PRO A 181 -18.66 0.54 -8.00
CA PRO A 181 -19.91 0.66 -8.76
C PRO A 181 -20.74 1.90 -8.38
N ASN A 182 -20.37 2.61 -7.29
CA ASN A 182 -21.06 3.79 -6.79
C ASN A 182 -22.57 3.50 -6.52
N ASN A 183 -23.47 4.17 -7.20
CA ASN A 183 -24.91 4.08 -6.99
C ASN A 183 -25.63 3.19 -8.03
N PHE A 184 -24.90 2.47 -8.88
CA PHE A 184 -25.51 1.57 -9.84
C PHE A 184 -25.92 0.25 -9.18
N GLN A 185 -27.13 -0.23 -9.49
CA GLN A 185 -27.63 -1.52 -9.01
C GLN A 185 -27.25 -2.66 -9.94
N LYS A 186 -27.04 -2.36 -11.23
CA LYS A 186 -26.64 -3.32 -12.25
C LYS A 186 -25.54 -2.71 -13.12
N ILE A 187 -24.68 -3.55 -13.65
CA ILE A 187 -23.67 -3.16 -14.64
C ILE A 187 -23.63 -4.17 -15.78
N LEU A 188 -23.50 -3.66 -17.00
CA LEU A 188 -23.17 -4.48 -18.18
C LEU A 188 -21.71 -4.25 -18.52
N ILE A 189 -20.92 -5.31 -18.46
CA ILE A 189 -19.50 -5.32 -18.86
C ILE A 189 -19.41 -5.90 -20.27
N THR A 190 -18.75 -5.19 -21.18
CA THR A 190 -18.50 -5.65 -22.56
C THR A 190 -17.00 -5.59 -22.82
N THR A 191 -16.45 -6.66 -23.40
CA THR A 191 -15.05 -6.76 -23.81
C THR A 191 -14.85 -6.43 -25.28
N SER A 192 -13.59 -6.36 -25.71
CA SER A 192 -13.24 -6.33 -27.11
C SER A 192 -13.69 -7.62 -27.81
N LYS A 193 -14.15 -7.51 -29.07
CA LYS A 193 -14.47 -8.69 -29.89
C LYS A 193 -13.29 -9.66 -30.08
N TYR A 194 -12.07 -9.16 -29.93
CA TYR A 194 -10.83 -9.92 -30.08
C TYR A 194 -10.32 -10.57 -28.78
N ASP A 195 -10.97 -10.30 -27.62
CA ASP A 195 -10.63 -10.94 -26.35
C ASP A 195 -11.44 -12.24 -26.19
N ASN A 196 -10.80 -13.28 -25.66
CA ASN A 196 -11.45 -14.54 -25.28
C ASN A 196 -11.65 -14.54 -23.76
N TRP A 197 -12.53 -13.68 -23.28
CA TRP A 197 -12.74 -13.48 -21.87
C TRP A 197 -13.56 -14.60 -21.23
N TYR A 198 -12.97 -15.25 -20.23
CA TYR A 198 -13.61 -16.16 -19.30
C TYR A 198 -13.82 -15.42 -17.99
N PRO A 199 -15.01 -14.88 -17.73
CA PRO A 199 -15.24 -13.97 -16.59
C PRO A 199 -14.85 -14.56 -15.27
N TYR A 200 -13.95 -13.86 -14.53
CA TYR A 200 -13.71 -14.06 -13.12
C TYR A 200 -13.91 -12.71 -12.41
N ILE A 201 -15.05 -12.59 -11.72
CA ILE A 201 -15.54 -11.34 -11.14
C ILE A 201 -15.78 -11.57 -9.67
N VAL A 202 -15.19 -10.72 -8.83
CA VAL A 202 -15.31 -10.82 -7.37
C VAL A 202 -15.87 -9.51 -6.84
N PHE A 203 -16.92 -9.61 -6.03
CA PHE A 203 -17.57 -8.49 -5.35
C PHE A 203 -17.06 -8.43 -3.92
N PHE A 204 -16.74 -7.22 -3.46
CA PHE A 204 -16.21 -6.98 -2.13
C PHE A 204 -16.98 -5.88 -1.42
N ASP A 205 -17.09 -6.00 -0.10
CA ASP A 205 -17.50 -4.92 0.78
C ASP A 205 -16.39 -3.85 0.95
N LYS A 206 -16.63 -2.87 1.82
CA LYS A 206 -15.67 -1.81 2.13
C LYS A 206 -14.38 -2.31 2.81
N ASN A 207 -14.40 -3.48 3.44
CA ASN A 207 -13.27 -4.09 4.14
C ASN A 207 -12.56 -5.17 3.30
N LEU A 208 -12.97 -5.33 2.02
CA LEU A 208 -12.52 -6.39 1.11
C LEU A 208 -12.92 -7.81 1.54
N ASN A 209 -13.97 -7.95 2.33
CA ASN A 209 -14.61 -9.25 2.47
C ASN A 209 -15.35 -9.59 1.16
N ILE A 210 -15.24 -10.85 0.76
CA ILE A 210 -15.89 -11.34 -0.48
C ILE A 210 -17.40 -11.46 -0.22
N LEU A 211 -18.19 -10.79 -1.03
CA LEU A 211 -19.66 -10.86 -1.04
C LEU A 211 -20.17 -11.91 -2.03
N ASN A 212 -19.54 -12.00 -3.21
CA ASN A 212 -19.91 -12.94 -4.25
C ASN A 212 -18.76 -13.14 -5.24
N ILE A 213 -18.76 -14.30 -5.91
CA ILE A 213 -17.81 -14.64 -6.99
C ILE A 213 -18.60 -15.17 -8.18
N ILE A 214 -18.30 -14.65 -9.36
CA ILE A 214 -18.78 -15.18 -10.65
C ILE A 214 -17.59 -15.68 -11.43
N ALA A 215 -17.53 -16.98 -11.68
CA ALA A 215 -16.51 -17.63 -12.50
C ALA A 215 -17.20 -18.35 -13.67
N LYS A 216 -16.79 -18.06 -14.88
CA LYS A 216 -17.29 -18.71 -16.11
C LYS A 216 -16.17 -19.49 -16.78
N THR A 217 -16.52 -20.66 -17.29
CA THR A 217 -15.59 -21.54 -18.03
C THR A 217 -15.80 -21.47 -19.55
N ASN A 218 -16.73 -20.64 -20.01
CA ASN A 218 -17.00 -20.36 -21.42
C ASN A 218 -16.74 -18.89 -21.75
N ILE A 219 -16.37 -18.63 -23.00
CA ILE A 219 -16.07 -17.27 -23.48
C ILE A 219 -17.34 -16.41 -23.44
N GLN A 220 -17.21 -15.21 -22.86
CA GLN A 220 -18.25 -14.20 -22.85
C GLN A 220 -17.74 -12.91 -23.52
N LYS A 221 -18.58 -12.29 -24.35
CA LYS A 221 -18.28 -10.95 -24.90
C LYS A 221 -18.95 -9.84 -24.08
N SER A 222 -19.98 -10.21 -23.34
CA SER A 222 -20.64 -9.33 -22.37
C SER A 222 -21.24 -10.10 -21.22
N VAL A 223 -21.31 -9.46 -20.06
CA VAL A 223 -21.92 -10.02 -18.83
C VAL A 223 -22.72 -8.93 -18.14
N LEU A 224 -24.01 -9.21 -17.89
CA LEU A 224 -24.87 -8.36 -17.04
C LEU A 224 -24.76 -8.85 -15.61
N LEU A 225 -24.50 -7.94 -14.69
CA LEU A 225 -24.30 -8.21 -13.27
C LEU A 225 -25.29 -7.44 -12.43
N ASN A 226 -25.94 -8.11 -11.47
CA ASN A 226 -26.58 -7.47 -10.34
C ASN A 226 -25.51 -7.20 -9.28
N ILE A 227 -25.48 -5.98 -8.72
CA ILE A 227 -24.51 -5.59 -7.71
C ILE A 227 -25.08 -5.97 -6.34
N PRO A 228 -24.37 -6.80 -5.53
CA PRO A 228 -24.80 -7.13 -4.19
C PRO A 228 -24.96 -5.89 -3.32
N PHE A 229 -25.89 -5.93 -2.38
CA PHE A 229 -25.98 -4.92 -1.32
C PHE A 229 -24.65 -4.86 -0.57
N GLU A 230 -24.24 -3.68 -0.11
CA GLU A 230 -22.92 -3.40 0.53
C GLU A 230 -21.68 -3.52 -0.39
N CYS A 231 -21.84 -3.86 -1.66
CA CYS A 231 -20.71 -3.93 -2.57
C CYS A 231 -20.04 -2.57 -2.76
N LYS A 232 -18.77 -2.49 -2.36
CA LYS A 232 -17.95 -1.29 -2.50
C LYS A 232 -16.96 -1.39 -3.65
N TYR A 233 -16.46 -2.60 -3.91
CA TYR A 233 -15.48 -2.84 -4.96
C TYR A 233 -15.81 -4.09 -5.76
N ILE A 234 -15.52 -4.04 -7.06
CA ILE A 234 -15.64 -5.18 -7.95
C ILE A 234 -14.29 -5.36 -8.64
N LYS A 235 -13.70 -6.54 -8.50
CA LYS A 235 -12.52 -6.96 -9.26
C LYS A 235 -12.98 -7.75 -10.48
N ILE A 236 -12.58 -7.33 -11.67
CA ILE A 236 -12.91 -7.97 -12.94
C ILE A 236 -11.61 -8.49 -13.53
N SER A 237 -11.55 -9.77 -13.85
CA SER A 237 -10.39 -10.45 -14.43
C SER A 237 -10.81 -11.63 -15.29
N ASP A 238 -9.84 -12.42 -15.78
CA ASP A 238 -10.06 -13.67 -16.51
C ASP A 238 -9.80 -14.88 -15.61
N ASN A 239 -10.58 -15.95 -15.80
CA ASN A 239 -10.51 -17.17 -14.99
C ASN A 239 -9.25 -18.02 -15.27
N PHE A 240 -8.67 -17.92 -16.45
CA PHE A 240 -7.56 -18.77 -16.88
C PHE A 240 -6.28 -17.98 -17.12
N SER A 241 -6.32 -16.91 -17.92
CA SER A 241 -5.12 -16.17 -18.29
C SER A 241 -5.39 -14.67 -18.47
N LYS A 242 -4.54 -13.85 -17.86
CA LYS A 242 -4.57 -12.40 -18.06
C LYS A 242 -4.39 -11.98 -19.53
N SER A 243 -3.78 -12.83 -20.35
CA SER A 243 -3.60 -12.56 -21.78
C SER A 243 -4.91 -12.60 -22.58
N ASN A 244 -5.92 -13.31 -22.09
CA ASN A 244 -7.24 -13.43 -22.72
C ASN A 244 -8.05 -12.12 -22.64
N PHE A 245 -7.69 -11.21 -21.74
CA PHE A 245 -8.53 -10.09 -21.34
C PHE A 245 -7.71 -8.83 -21.06
N LYS A 246 -7.18 -8.19 -22.09
CA LYS A 246 -6.28 -7.02 -21.92
C LYS A 246 -6.52 -5.85 -22.87
N ARG A 247 -7.45 -5.96 -23.83
CA ARG A 247 -7.71 -4.89 -24.81
C ARG A 247 -8.68 -3.81 -24.30
N GLY A 248 -9.10 -3.94 -23.06
CA GLY A 248 -10.00 -2.99 -22.43
C GLY A 248 -11.44 -3.51 -22.34
N ILE A 249 -12.18 -2.85 -21.47
CA ILE A 249 -13.61 -3.12 -21.23
C ILE A 249 -14.42 -1.83 -21.30
N ILE A 250 -15.68 -2.00 -21.63
CA ILE A 250 -16.69 -0.96 -21.51
C ILE A 250 -17.68 -1.41 -20.45
N ILE A 251 -17.93 -0.54 -19.48
CA ILE A 251 -18.91 -0.75 -18.42
C ILE A 251 -20.05 0.24 -18.62
N LYS A 252 -21.28 -0.28 -18.63
CA LYS A 252 -22.50 0.54 -18.60
C LYS A 252 -23.18 0.34 -17.26
N GLY A 253 -23.36 1.44 -16.51
CA GLY A 253 -24.13 1.46 -15.28
C GLY A 253 -25.63 1.51 -15.58
N LEU A 254 -26.41 0.70 -14.86
CA LEU A 254 -27.86 0.62 -14.93
C LEU A 254 -28.43 0.87 -13.52
N LYS A 255 -29.48 1.67 -13.43
CA LYS A 255 -30.21 1.93 -12.18
C LYS A 255 -31.25 0.86 -11.96
#